data_762e2b492af7d5cf94f43fc2616b469e
#
_entry.id   762e2b492af7d5cf94f43fc2616b469e
#
_cell.length_a   1.000
_cell.length_b   1.000
_cell.length_c   1.000
_cell.angle_alpha   90.00
_cell.angle_beta   90.00
_cell.angle_gamma   90.00
#
_symmetry.space_group_name_H-M   'P 1'
#
loop_
_entity.id
_entity.type
_entity.pdbx_description
1 polymer ?
#
loop_
_entity_poly.entity_id
_entity_poly.type
_entity_poly.pdbx_seq_one_letter_code
_entity_poly.pdbx_strand_id
1 'polypeptide(L)'
;MAAVVIGAGTTLAIQTNESDQSSVAQAESGKTGQAITIYKSPNCGCCQDWAEHLAANGFETRIVETNNLNEIKQKYDVPRDMASCHTALIGNLVIEGHVPANDIVAYLEDPQFNTIGLSVPGMPHGTPGMETGRKDDYQVIAFNANGKQGVFREHKDY
;
A
#
# COMPACT_ATOMS: atom_id res chain seq x y z
N MET A 1 -56.84 -64.88 20.66
CA MET A 1 -56.01 -65.09 19.48
C MET A 1 -55.48 -63.77 18.97
N ALA A 2 -54.24 -63.46 19.28
CA ALA A 2 -53.62 -62.20 18.99
C ALA A 2 -52.54 -62.44 17.91
N ALA A 3 -52.69 -61.84 16.78
CA ALA A 3 -51.69 -61.87 15.70
C ALA A 3 -50.72 -60.65 15.88
N VAL A 4 -49.47 -60.94 16.07
CA VAL A 4 -48.38 -59.92 16.12
C VAL A 4 -47.86 -59.71 14.70
N VAL A 5 -47.97 -58.50 14.20
CA VAL A 5 -47.35 -58.09 12.95
C VAL A 5 -46.00 -57.39 13.28
N ILE A 6 -44.92 -58.03 12.83
CA ILE A 6 -43.57 -57.51 12.97
C ILE A 6 -43.33 -56.62 11.74
N GLY A 7 -43.24 -55.26 11.98
CA GLY A 7 -42.83 -54.30 10.98
C GLY A 7 -41.30 -54.18 10.93
N ALA A 8 -40.75 -54.59 9.79
CA ALA A 8 -39.31 -54.36 9.52
C ALA A 8 -39.04 -52.88 9.20
N GLY A 9 -38.43 -52.17 10.12
CA GLY A 9 -37.94 -50.83 9.89
C GLY A 9 -36.59 -50.84 9.18
N THR A 10 -36.58 -50.44 7.93
CA THR A 10 -35.34 -50.18 7.17
C THR A 10 -34.77 -48.83 7.64
N THR A 11 -33.70 -48.86 8.42
CA THR A 11 -32.90 -47.71 8.75
C THR A 11 -32.08 -47.29 7.54
N LEU A 12 -32.46 -46.15 6.96
CA LEU A 12 -31.69 -45.50 5.92
C LEU A 12 -30.50 -44.78 6.60
N ALA A 13 -29.31 -45.32 6.41
CA ALA A 13 -28.08 -44.69 6.84
C ALA A 13 -27.79 -43.48 5.95
N ILE A 14 -27.93 -42.28 6.50
CA ILE A 14 -27.47 -41.04 5.84
C ILE A 14 -25.94 -41.01 6.02
N GLN A 15 -25.22 -41.30 4.95
CA GLN A 15 -23.79 -41.06 4.87
C GLN A 15 -23.60 -39.55 4.70
N THR A 16 -23.22 -38.88 5.77
CA THR A 16 -22.68 -37.50 5.70
C THR A 16 -21.29 -37.57 5.08
N ASN A 17 -21.20 -37.13 3.85
CA ASN A 17 -19.94 -36.94 3.15
C ASN A 17 -19.27 -35.69 3.75
N GLU A 18 -18.41 -35.90 4.73
CA GLU A 18 -17.48 -34.87 5.19
C GLU A 18 -16.42 -34.68 4.08
N SER A 19 -16.76 -33.86 3.10
CA SER A 19 -15.77 -33.28 2.20
C SER A 19 -14.91 -32.33 3.02
N ASP A 20 -13.72 -32.79 3.31
CA ASP A 20 -12.57 -32.06 3.78
C ASP A 20 -12.36 -30.81 2.89
N GLN A 21 -12.93 -29.68 3.32
CA GLN A 21 -12.60 -28.37 2.80
C GLN A 21 -11.38 -27.88 3.59
N SER A 22 -10.21 -28.40 3.23
CA SER A 22 -8.96 -27.69 3.44
C SER A 22 -9.02 -26.36 2.69
N SER A 23 -9.66 -25.37 3.30
CA SER A 23 -9.51 -23.98 2.88
C SER A 23 -8.08 -23.57 3.16
N VAL A 24 -7.22 -23.73 2.15
CA VAL A 24 -6.00 -22.96 2.03
C VAL A 24 -6.42 -21.50 2.07
N ALA A 25 -6.23 -20.87 3.23
CA ALA A 25 -6.28 -19.44 3.37
C ALA A 25 -5.19 -18.87 2.43
N GLN A 26 -5.58 -18.60 1.20
CA GLN A 26 -4.82 -17.71 0.34
C GLN A 26 -4.83 -16.40 1.07
N ALA A 27 -3.66 -16.00 1.56
CA ALA A 27 -3.42 -14.63 1.98
C ALA A 27 -3.73 -13.77 0.75
N GLU A 28 -4.92 -13.22 0.71
CA GLU A 28 -5.26 -12.15 -0.21
C GLU A 28 -4.33 -11.00 0.16
N SER A 29 -3.24 -10.88 -0.61
CA SER A 29 -2.44 -9.66 -0.66
C SER A 29 -3.42 -8.53 -0.91
N GLY A 30 -3.68 -7.73 0.14
CA GLY A 30 -4.81 -6.83 0.17
C GLY A 30 -4.78 -5.87 -1.00
N LYS A 31 -5.73 -6.06 -1.92
CA LYS A 31 -6.10 -5.02 -2.87
C LYS A 31 -6.60 -3.85 -2.03
N THR A 32 -5.78 -2.82 -1.89
CA THR A 32 -6.16 -1.63 -1.12
C THR A 32 -7.34 -0.90 -1.78
N GLY A 33 -7.47 -1.00 -3.11
CA GLY A 33 -8.46 -0.24 -3.90
C GLY A 33 -8.34 1.28 -3.71
N GLN A 34 -7.27 1.74 -3.06
CA GLN A 34 -7.05 3.15 -2.80
C GLN A 34 -6.60 3.86 -4.07
N ALA A 35 -7.34 4.89 -4.46
CA ALA A 35 -6.96 5.74 -5.58
C ALA A 35 -5.81 6.68 -5.18
N ILE A 36 -4.76 6.72 -6.00
CA ILE A 36 -3.62 7.63 -5.83
C ILE A 36 -3.36 8.43 -7.10
N THR A 37 -3.27 9.75 -6.98
CA THR A 37 -2.90 10.65 -8.07
C THR A 37 -1.43 11.05 -7.93
N ILE A 38 -0.62 10.79 -8.95
CA ILE A 38 0.84 10.96 -8.95
C ILE A 38 1.21 12.08 -9.91
N TYR A 39 1.76 13.17 -9.38
CA TYR A 39 2.30 14.30 -10.16
C TYR A 39 3.80 14.08 -10.36
N LYS A 40 4.23 13.91 -11.58
CA LYS A 40 5.63 13.68 -11.94
C LYS A 40 6.06 14.50 -13.16
N SER A 41 7.37 14.69 -13.32
CA SER A 41 7.93 15.19 -14.58
C SER A 41 7.73 14.17 -15.71
N PRO A 42 7.47 14.59 -16.95
CA PRO A 42 7.37 13.67 -18.10
C PRO A 42 8.58 12.75 -18.25
N ASN A 43 9.77 13.23 -17.89
CA ASN A 43 11.02 12.52 -18.07
C ASN A 43 11.46 11.69 -16.83
N CYS A 44 10.62 11.61 -15.79
CA CYS A 44 10.94 10.85 -14.57
C CYS A 44 10.60 9.35 -14.76
N GLY A 45 11.60 8.54 -15.17
CA GLY A 45 11.44 7.10 -15.35
C GLY A 45 11.20 6.37 -14.02
N CYS A 46 12.03 6.62 -13.00
CA CYS A 46 11.88 6.01 -11.69
C CYS A 46 10.53 6.32 -11.00
N CYS A 47 9.91 7.48 -11.32
CA CYS A 47 8.57 7.80 -10.84
C CYS A 47 7.50 6.93 -11.52
N GLN A 48 7.72 6.55 -12.77
CA GLN A 48 6.87 5.60 -13.48
C GLN A 48 6.98 4.21 -12.85
N ASP A 49 8.21 3.74 -12.61
CA ASP A 49 8.48 2.45 -11.99
C ASP A 49 7.87 2.37 -10.57
N TRP A 50 7.91 3.47 -9.81
CA TRP A 50 7.23 3.56 -8.52
C TRP A 50 5.70 3.49 -8.65
N ALA A 51 5.10 4.14 -9.64
CA ALA A 51 3.67 4.02 -9.89
C ALA A 51 3.26 2.58 -10.23
N GLU A 52 4.08 1.86 -10.98
CA GLU A 52 3.88 0.44 -11.30
C GLU A 52 4.01 -0.43 -10.05
N HIS A 53 4.98 -0.14 -9.16
CA HIS A 53 5.08 -0.79 -7.86
C HIS A 53 3.79 -0.62 -7.04
N LEU A 54 3.22 0.58 -6.99
CA LEU A 54 1.97 0.81 -6.28
C LEU A 54 0.80 0.06 -6.92
N ALA A 55 0.69 0.08 -8.24
CA ALA A 55 -0.35 -0.66 -8.97
C ALA A 55 -0.26 -2.17 -8.71
N ALA A 56 0.94 -2.74 -8.70
CA ALA A 56 1.19 -4.14 -8.36
C ALA A 56 0.79 -4.49 -6.91
N ASN A 57 0.78 -3.49 -6.02
CA ASN A 57 0.35 -3.62 -4.63
C ASN A 57 -1.12 -3.19 -4.39
N GLY A 58 -1.91 -3.08 -5.46
CA GLY A 58 -3.36 -2.91 -5.38
C GLY A 58 -3.86 -1.48 -5.29
N PHE A 59 -3.01 -0.47 -5.49
CA PHE A 59 -3.45 0.92 -5.63
C PHE A 59 -4.00 1.19 -7.03
N GLU A 60 -5.02 2.05 -7.12
CA GLU A 60 -5.52 2.59 -8.38
C GLU A 60 -4.73 3.84 -8.75
N THR A 61 -3.68 3.68 -9.55
CA THR A 61 -2.76 4.78 -9.89
C THR A 61 -3.28 5.64 -11.03
N ARG A 62 -3.20 6.97 -10.84
CA ARG A 62 -3.43 7.97 -11.89
C ARG A 62 -2.21 8.87 -12.00
N ILE A 63 -1.56 8.89 -13.16
CA ILE A 63 -0.39 9.74 -13.42
C ILE A 63 -0.84 11.05 -14.06
N VAL A 64 -0.29 12.16 -13.54
CA VAL A 64 -0.41 13.51 -14.07
C VAL A 64 0.98 14.05 -14.34
N GLU A 65 1.33 14.17 -15.61
CA GLU A 65 2.60 14.76 -16.01
C GLU A 65 2.54 16.29 -15.91
N THR A 66 3.58 16.87 -15.31
CA THR A 66 3.69 18.32 -15.14
C THR A 66 5.15 18.77 -15.12
N ASN A 67 5.40 19.97 -15.64
CA ASN A 67 6.69 20.64 -15.47
C ASN A 67 6.72 21.57 -14.24
N ASN A 68 5.59 21.69 -13.52
CA ASN A 68 5.40 22.61 -12.40
C ASN A 68 5.30 21.88 -11.05
N LEU A 69 6.16 20.88 -10.80
CA LEU A 69 6.15 20.13 -9.54
C LEU A 69 6.32 21.02 -8.30
N ASN A 70 7.08 22.10 -8.39
CA ASN A 70 7.25 23.03 -7.27
C ASN A 70 5.93 23.70 -6.87
N GLU A 71 5.07 24.03 -7.82
CA GLU A 71 3.74 24.58 -7.52
C GLU A 71 2.85 23.54 -6.83
N ILE A 72 2.93 22.27 -7.26
CA ILE A 72 2.23 21.17 -6.63
C ILE A 72 2.70 21.00 -5.18
N LYS A 73 4.03 20.96 -4.96
CA LYS A 73 4.60 20.83 -3.61
C LYS A 73 4.19 22.00 -2.70
N GLN A 74 4.20 23.21 -3.20
CA GLN A 74 3.74 24.40 -2.46
C GLN A 74 2.26 24.34 -2.14
N LYS A 75 1.42 23.93 -3.10
CA LYS A 75 -0.03 23.81 -2.93
C LYS A 75 -0.40 22.82 -1.80
N TYR A 76 0.41 21.78 -1.61
CA TYR A 76 0.17 20.74 -0.62
C TYR A 76 1.09 20.84 0.60
N ASP A 77 1.68 22.02 0.84
CA ASP A 77 2.50 22.33 2.00
C ASP A 77 3.65 21.34 2.23
N VAL A 78 4.26 20.80 1.16
CA VAL A 78 5.42 19.93 1.26
C VAL A 78 6.64 20.73 1.73
N PRO A 79 7.21 20.41 2.91
CA PRO A 79 8.44 21.09 3.36
C PRO A 79 9.60 20.80 2.40
N ARG A 80 10.51 21.79 2.25
CA ARG A 80 11.62 21.66 1.29
C ARG A 80 12.56 20.48 1.56
N ASP A 81 12.78 20.17 2.83
CA ASP A 81 13.61 19.07 3.29
C ASP A 81 12.91 17.70 3.13
N MET A 82 11.59 17.69 2.89
CA MET A 82 10.83 16.50 2.57
C MET A 82 10.65 16.29 1.05
N ALA A 83 11.01 17.26 0.23
CA ALA A 83 10.80 17.21 -1.20
C ALA A 83 11.64 16.11 -1.89
N SER A 84 11.02 15.42 -2.85
CA SER A 84 11.64 14.40 -3.69
C SER A 84 11.26 14.59 -5.17
N CYS A 85 11.41 13.56 -6.01
CA CYS A 85 11.25 13.65 -7.46
C CYS A 85 9.79 13.75 -7.95
N HIS A 86 8.82 13.37 -7.13
CA HIS A 86 7.38 13.44 -7.43
C HIS A 86 6.56 13.68 -6.17
N THR A 87 5.31 14.06 -6.36
CA THR A 87 4.32 14.23 -5.29
C THR A 87 3.08 13.43 -5.64
N ALA A 88 2.53 12.66 -4.71
CA ALA A 88 1.30 11.94 -4.93
C ALA A 88 0.29 12.21 -3.81
N LEU A 89 -0.99 11.92 -4.09
CA LEU A 89 -2.10 12.17 -3.18
C LEU A 89 -2.98 10.94 -3.05
N ILE A 90 -3.25 10.56 -1.80
CA ILE A 90 -4.29 9.60 -1.43
C ILE A 90 -5.30 10.33 -0.56
N GLY A 91 -6.45 10.74 -1.13
CA GLY A 91 -7.33 11.67 -0.43
C GLY A 91 -6.60 12.96 -0.07
N ASN A 92 -6.45 13.24 1.23
CA ASN A 92 -5.72 14.41 1.75
C ASN A 92 -4.28 14.09 2.17
N LEU A 93 -3.86 12.83 2.10
CA LEU A 93 -2.50 12.41 2.46
C LEU A 93 -1.54 12.66 1.29
N VAL A 94 -0.47 13.39 1.55
CA VAL A 94 0.62 13.62 0.60
C VAL A 94 1.63 12.49 0.70
N ILE A 95 2.05 11.95 -0.43
CA ILE A 95 3.15 10.99 -0.53
C ILE A 95 4.24 11.62 -1.38
N GLU A 96 5.41 11.76 -0.80
CA GLU A 96 6.54 12.45 -1.43
C GLU A 96 7.68 11.46 -1.67
N GLY A 97 8.04 11.27 -2.93
CA GLY A 97 9.09 10.33 -3.32
C GLY A 97 8.71 8.86 -3.20
N HIS A 98 9.69 8.00 -3.13
CA HIS A 98 9.58 6.57 -3.32
C HIS A 98 9.19 5.80 -2.05
N VAL A 99 8.10 6.22 -1.38
CA VAL A 99 7.56 5.54 -0.19
C VAL A 99 7.05 4.15 -0.59
N PRO A 100 7.48 3.06 0.09
CA PRO A 100 6.99 1.72 -0.21
C PRO A 100 5.48 1.56 0.00
N ALA A 101 4.84 0.77 -0.87
CA ALA A 101 3.40 0.51 -0.80
C ALA A 101 2.95 0.00 0.58
N ASN A 102 3.72 -0.94 1.17
CA ASN A 102 3.41 -1.49 2.49
C ASN A 102 3.47 -0.44 3.61
N ASP A 103 4.34 0.55 3.49
CA ASP A 103 4.43 1.64 4.47
C ASP A 103 3.26 2.60 4.33
N ILE A 104 2.82 2.86 3.09
CA ILE A 104 1.60 3.64 2.85
C ILE A 104 0.39 2.93 3.45
N VAL A 105 0.22 1.61 3.20
CA VAL A 105 -0.88 0.82 3.77
C VAL A 105 -0.85 0.86 5.30
N ALA A 106 0.30 0.57 5.90
CA ALA A 106 0.45 0.57 7.36
C ALA A 106 0.13 1.94 7.97
N TYR A 107 0.51 3.03 7.28
CA TYR A 107 0.19 4.37 7.72
C TYR A 107 -1.30 4.70 7.62
N LEU A 108 -1.97 4.25 6.55
CA LEU A 108 -3.42 4.46 6.38
C LEU A 108 -4.25 3.70 7.42
N GLU A 109 -3.73 2.56 7.91
CA GLU A 109 -4.36 1.78 8.99
C GLU A 109 -4.21 2.44 10.37
N ASP A 110 -3.08 3.12 10.62
CA ASP A 110 -2.79 3.81 11.89
C ASP A 110 -2.18 5.21 11.64
N PRO A 111 -2.97 6.19 11.21
CA PRO A 111 -2.47 7.53 10.90
C PRO A 111 -1.93 8.26 12.12
N GLN A 112 -0.76 8.86 11.99
CA GLN A 112 -0.16 9.70 13.03
C GLN A 112 -0.85 11.05 13.14
N PHE A 113 -0.96 11.58 14.35
CA PHE A 113 -1.65 12.85 14.62
C PHE A 113 -1.02 14.04 13.87
N ASN A 114 -1.89 14.87 13.29
CA ASN A 114 -1.54 16.12 12.59
C ASN A 114 -0.54 15.95 11.44
N THR A 115 -0.40 14.74 10.93
CA THR A 115 0.45 14.48 9.75
C THR A 115 -0.35 14.78 8.49
N ILE A 116 0.28 15.48 7.55
CA ILE A 116 -0.26 15.73 6.21
C ILE A 116 0.35 14.83 5.14
N GLY A 117 1.50 14.19 5.42
CA GLY A 117 2.13 13.33 4.43
C GLY A 117 3.23 12.43 4.97
N LEU A 118 3.64 11.53 4.08
CA LEU A 118 4.82 10.67 4.20
C LEU A 118 5.84 11.05 3.15
N SER A 119 7.12 10.96 3.48
CA SER A 119 8.20 11.22 2.54
C SER A 119 9.34 10.20 2.66
N VAL A 120 9.92 9.85 1.53
CA VAL A 120 11.30 9.38 1.40
C VAL A 120 12.08 10.51 0.74
N PRO A 121 12.76 11.36 1.51
CA PRO A 121 13.47 12.50 0.96
C PRO A 121 14.63 12.10 0.06
N GLY A 122 14.89 12.87 -0.96
CA GLY A 122 15.90 12.54 -1.95
C GLY A 122 15.50 11.37 -2.84
N MET A 123 16.48 10.56 -3.23
CA MET A 123 16.30 9.38 -4.09
C MET A 123 17.23 8.25 -3.66
N PRO A 124 17.01 7.62 -2.49
CA PRO A 124 17.87 6.52 -2.03
C PRO A 124 17.79 5.32 -2.97
N HIS A 125 18.92 4.69 -3.24
CA HIS A 125 18.94 3.45 -4.00
C HIS A 125 18.29 2.31 -3.20
N GLY A 126 17.58 1.43 -3.90
CA GLY A 126 16.89 0.30 -3.30
C GLY A 126 15.47 0.59 -2.84
N THR A 127 15.00 1.86 -2.90
CA THR A 127 13.58 2.18 -2.78
C THR A 127 12.81 1.69 -4.01
N PRO A 128 11.49 1.44 -3.91
CA PRO A 128 10.70 1.00 -5.05
C PRO A 128 10.81 1.95 -6.25
N GLY A 129 11.16 1.43 -7.42
CA GLY A 129 11.47 2.21 -8.62
C GLY A 129 12.90 2.76 -8.69
N MET A 130 13.73 2.47 -7.67
CA MET A 130 15.16 2.82 -7.60
C MET A 130 16.04 1.59 -7.34
N GLU A 131 15.64 0.44 -7.84
CA GLU A 131 16.34 -0.83 -7.72
C GLU A 131 17.55 -0.89 -8.68
N THR A 132 18.61 -0.18 -8.33
CA THR A 132 19.81 0.00 -9.17
C THR A 132 20.92 -1.05 -8.92
N GLY A 133 20.62 -2.06 -8.08
CA GLY A 133 21.61 -3.05 -7.63
C GLY A 133 22.44 -2.60 -6.41
N ARG A 134 22.36 -1.33 -6.02
CA ARG A 134 22.87 -0.78 -4.76
C ARG A 134 21.69 -0.52 -3.83
N LYS A 135 21.92 -0.58 -2.52
CA LYS A 135 20.94 -0.24 -1.48
C LYS A 135 21.56 0.78 -0.54
N ASP A 136 20.77 1.79 -0.24
CA ASP A 136 21.07 2.79 0.79
C ASP A 136 20.10 2.61 1.94
N ASP A 137 20.52 2.79 3.17
CA ASP A 137 19.58 2.91 4.29
C ASP A 137 18.74 4.17 4.10
N TYR A 138 17.44 4.08 4.36
CA TYR A 138 16.54 5.22 4.27
C TYR A 138 15.44 5.17 5.32
N GLN A 139 14.77 6.28 5.46
CA GLN A 139 13.64 6.44 6.39
C GLN A 139 12.41 6.91 5.65
N VAL A 140 11.26 6.41 6.04
CA VAL A 140 9.96 7.00 5.74
C VAL A 140 9.65 7.97 6.86
N ILE A 141 9.48 9.23 6.51
CA ILE A 141 9.27 10.32 7.44
C ILE A 141 7.82 10.80 7.34
N ALA A 142 7.12 10.84 8.46
CA ALA A 142 5.83 11.48 8.57
C ALA A 142 6.02 12.97 8.87
N PHE A 143 5.35 13.86 8.14
CA PHE A 143 5.51 15.32 8.26
C PHE A 143 4.18 16.06 8.31
N ASN A 144 4.18 17.26 8.88
CA ASN A 144 3.03 18.15 8.90
C ASN A 144 3.33 19.53 8.28
N ALA A 145 2.28 20.32 8.06
CA ALA A 145 2.38 21.64 7.44
C ALA A 145 3.25 22.64 8.24
N ASN A 146 3.47 22.40 9.54
CA ASN A 146 4.28 23.25 10.40
C ASN A 146 5.77 22.86 10.41
N GLY A 147 6.18 21.95 9.52
CA GLY A 147 7.54 21.45 9.44
C GLY A 147 7.95 20.47 10.56
N LYS A 148 7.02 20.07 11.44
CA LYS A 148 7.30 18.97 12.38
C LYS A 148 7.31 17.65 11.61
N GLN A 149 8.29 16.82 11.94
CA GLN A 149 8.53 15.56 11.28
C GLN A 149 8.95 14.48 12.27
N GLY A 150 8.72 13.24 11.95
CA GLY A 150 9.13 12.09 12.73
C GLY A 150 9.33 10.86 11.86
N VAL A 151 10.24 10.00 12.26
CA VAL A 151 10.49 8.75 11.56
C VAL A 151 9.29 7.82 11.76
N PHE A 152 8.61 7.48 10.66
CA PHE A 152 7.54 6.49 10.65
C PHE A 152 8.11 5.08 10.55
N ARG A 153 9.10 4.88 9.64
CA ARG A 153 9.78 3.60 9.47
C ARG A 153 11.23 3.77 9.03
N GLU A 154 12.09 2.88 9.50
CA GLU A 154 13.46 2.76 9.03
C GLU A 154 13.62 1.51 8.16
N HIS A 155 14.35 1.64 7.05
CA HIS A 155 14.76 0.56 6.18
C HIS A 155 16.28 0.48 6.19
N LYS A 156 16.81 -0.58 6.82
CA LYS A 156 18.24 -0.86 6.96
C LYS A 156 18.49 -2.32 6.66
N ASP A 157 19.63 -2.62 6.11
CA ASP A 157 20.12 -4.01 5.89
C ASP A 157 19.09 -4.94 5.18
N TYR A 158 18.28 -4.43 4.25
CA TYR A 158 17.16 -5.13 3.60
C TYR A 158 17.50 -5.69 2.22
#